data_efbd2793d2da5e0b5f5bb7d5b23dd500
#
_entry.id   efbd2793d2da5e0b5f5bb7d5b23dd500
#
_cell.length_a   1.000
_cell.length_b   1.000
_cell.length_c   1.000
_cell.angle_alpha   90.00
_cell.angle_beta   90.00
_cell.angle_gamma   90.00
#
_symmetry.space_group_name_H-M   'P 1'
#
loop_
_entity.id
_entity.type
_entity.pdbx_description
1 polymer ?
#
loop_
_entity_poly.entity_id
_entity_poly.type
_entity_poly.pdbx_seq_one_letter_code
_entity_poly.pdbx_strand_id
1 'polypeptide(L)'
;MDRVSPVSNPPQKPLRVASVNVNGIRAAYKRGMQDWLDGRDVDILCLQEVRAPDAVVRTLLGEDWHILHTEAEAKGRAGVAVASRRAPTATRTTIGDAYFDTSGRWVEADFAVDGGTLTVVSAYVHSGEVGTQKQDDKYRFLDAMTARLPQLRDGADHAVVMGDLNVGHTRLDIRNWKGNLKKAGFLPEERAYFDRFLSDESGFVDVARLLAGEVDGPYTWWSWRGQAFDNDTGWRIDYQLATPALAGSAVSAVVDRAPSWDTRFSDHAPLVVDYQI
;
A
#
# COMPACT_ATOMS: atom_id res chain seq x y z
N MET A 1 55.47 1.19 1.25
CA MET A 1 54.21 1.95 1.15
C MET A 1 53.08 0.92 0.94
N ASP A 2 52.52 0.45 2.04
CA ASP A 2 51.43 -0.56 2.00
C ASP A 2 50.14 0.14 1.58
N ARG A 3 49.56 -0.32 0.48
CA ARG A 3 48.21 0.09 0.05
C ARG A 3 47.20 -0.60 0.97
N VAL A 4 46.64 0.16 1.86
CA VAL A 4 45.46 -0.28 2.61
C VAL A 4 44.29 -0.38 1.60
N SER A 5 43.85 -1.59 1.31
CA SER A 5 42.64 -1.85 0.53
C SER A 5 41.43 -1.28 1.29
N PRO A 6 40.49 -0.60 0.62
CA PRO A 6 39.29 -0.13 1.31
C PRO A 6 38.48 -1.35 1.84
N VAL A 7 38.22 -1.33 3.14
CA VAL A 7 37.31 -2.29 3.79
C VAL A 7 35.93 -2.03 3.19
N SER A 8 35.47 -2.92 2.34
CA SER A 8 34.09 -2.89 1.87
C SER A 8 33.19 -3.22 3.07
N ASN A 9 32.38 -2.29 3.52
CA ASN A 9 31.31 -2.59 4.47
C ASN A 9 30.44 -3.71 3.89
N PRO A 10 29.98 -4.67 4.72
CA PRO A 10 29.02 -5.67 4.25
C PRO A 10 27.79 -4.96 3.66
N PRO A 11 27.16 -5.51 2.62
CA PRO A 11 25.96 -4.91 2.05
C PRO A 11 24.91 -4.71 3.13
N GLN A 12 24.42 -3.50 3.27
CA GLN A 12 23.38 -3.15 4.24
C GLN A 12 22.11 -3.92 3.89
N LYS A 13 21.41 -4.48 4.93
CA LYS A 13 20.13 -5.15 4.74
C LYS A 13 19.13 -4.17 4.11
N PRO A 14 18.43 -4.53 3.02
CA PRO A 14 17.42 -3.68 2.44
C PRO A 14 16.31 -3.37 3.45
N LEU A 15 15.74 -2.17 3.38
CA LEU A 15 14.52 -1.81 4.09
C LEU A 15 13.33 -2.53 3.47
N ARG A 16 12.70 -3.43 4.23
CA ARG A 16 11.54 -4.20 3.78
C ARG A 16 10.24 -3.51 4.18
N VAL A 17 9.49 -3.11 3.17
CA VAL A 17 8.22 -2.38 3.34
C VAL A 17 7.08 -3.22 2.77
N ALA A 18 6.04 -3.46 3.58
CA ALA A 18 4.89 -4.26 3.18
C ALA A 18 3.60 -3.45 3.28
N SER A 19 2.67 -3.70 2.36
CA SER A 19 1.31 -3.18 2.40
C SER A 19 0.31 -4.31 2.24
N VAL A 20 -0.74 -4.32 3.05
CA VAL A 20 -1.83 -5.30 2.92
C VAL A 20 -3.16 -4.76 3.44
N ASN A 21 -4.20 -4.88 2.61
CA ASN A 21 -5.58 -4.76 3.05
C ASN A 21 -5.95 -6.06 3.80
N VAL A 22 -6.21 -5.93 5.11
CA VAL A 22 -6.45 -7.10 5.99
C VAL A 22 -7.92 -7.51 6.06
N ASN A 23 -8.82 -6.75 5.45
CA ASN A 23 -10.27 -7.00 5.49
C ASN A 23 -10.80 -7.32 6.91
N GLY A 24 -10.29 -6.58 7.90
CA GLY A 24 -10.54 -6.76 9.33
C GLY A 24 -9.42 -7.52 10.04
N ILE A 25 -8.60 -6.78 10.80
CA ILE A 25 -7.38 -7.29 11.42
C ILE A 25 -7.61 -8.51 12.34
N ARG A 26 -8.73 -8.53 13.12
CA ARG A 26 -9.06 -9.68 13.96
C ARG A 26 -9.25 -10.96 13.16
N ALA A 27 -9.93 -10.85 12.00
CA ALA A 27 -10.17 -12.00 11.13
C ALA A 27 -8.89 -12.45 10.44
N ALA A 28 -8.04 -11.52 10.01
CA ALA A 28 -6.76 -11.81 9.40
C ALA A 28 -5.82 -12.56 10.38
N TYR A 29 -5.70 -12.07 11.62
CA TYR A 29 -4.91 -12.75 12.66
C TYR A 29 -5.42 -14.16 12.95
N LYS A 30 -6.74 -14.33 13.08
CA LYS A 30 -7.34 -15.67 13.28
C LYS A 30 -7.03 -16.64 12.14
N ARG A 31 -6.74 -16.13 10.94
CA ARG A 31 -6.45 -16.91 9.73
C ARG A 31 -4.95 -17.03 9.41
N GLY A 32 -4.06 -16.68 10.34
CA GLY A 32 -2.62 -16.90 10.18
C GLY A 32 -1.82 -15.67 9.69
N MET A 33 -2.35 -14.45 9.80
CA MET A 33 -1.57 -13.25 9.47
C MET A 33 -0.30 -13.15 10.34
N GLN A 34 -0.36 -13.59 11.63
CA GLN A 34 0.80 -13.57 12.52
C GLN A 34 1.94 -14.43 11.96
N ASP A 35 1.66 -15.65 11.50
CA ASP A 35 2.69 -16.57 10.97
C ASP A 35 3.37 -15.97 9.72
N TRP A 36 2.59 -15.29 8.86
CA TRP A 36 3.15 -14.54 7.72
C TRP A 36 4.07 -13.42 8.19
N LEU A 37 3.62 -12.62 9.15
CA LEU A 37 4.37 -11.46 9.65
C LEU A 37 5.68 -11.88 10.32
N ASP A 38 5.65 -12.94 11.14
CA ASP A 38 6.82 -13.48 11.82
C ASP A 38 7.86 -14.06 10.84
N GLY A 39 7.38 -14.67 9.76
CA GLY A 39 8.24 -15.26 8.73
C GLY A 39 8.78 -14.25 7.70
N ARG A 40 8.23 -13.02 7.63
CA ARG A 40 8.53 -12.11 6.54
C ARG A 40 9.57 -11.04 6.86
N ASP A 41 9.88 -10.83 8.14
CA ASP A 41 10.89 -9.86 8.62
C ASP A 41 10.66 -8.45 8.05
N VAL A 42 9.43 -7.93 8.24
CA VAL A 42 8.99 -6.61 7.76
C VAL A 42 9.51 -5.50 8.68
N ASP A 43 10.09 -4.43 8.12
CA ASP A 43 10.56 -3.26 8.85
C ASP A 43 9.44 -2.20 8.99
N ILE A 44 8.64 -1.99 7.91
CA ILE A 44 7.48 -1.08 7.90
C ILE A 44 6.29 -1.79 7.26
N LEU A 45 5.17 -1.81 7.98
CA LEU A 45 3.92 -2.45 7.58
C LEU A 45 2.80 -1.42 7.47
N CYS A 46 2.21 -1.28 6.29
CA CYS A 46 1.01 -0.49 6.05
C CYS A 46 -0.23 -1.40 5.97
N LEU A 47 -1.24 -1.09 6.77
CA LEU A 47 -2.49 -1.84 6.83
C LEU A 47 -3.66 -1.00 6.34
N GLN A 48 -4.58 -1.64 5.61
CA GLN A 48 -5.85 -1.06 5.19
C GLN A 48 -6.99 -1.96 5.63
N GLU A 49 -8.19 -1.39 5.71
CA GLU A 49 -9.39 -2.07 6.23
C GLU A 49 -9.17 -2.76 7.59
N VAL A 50 -8.50 -2.06 8.49
CA VAL A 50 -8.20 -2.57 9.84
C VAL A 50 -9.48 -2.91 10.62
N ARG A 51 -10.54 -2.10 10.48
CA ARG A 51 -11.90 -2.32 11.03
C ARG A 51 -11.93 -2.66 12.53
N ALA A 52 -11.00 -2.16 13.28
CA ALA A 52 -10.86 -2.42 14.72
C ALA A 52 -10.40 -1.16 15.46
N PRO A 53 -10.73 -1.02 16.76
CA PRO A 53 -10.20 0.05 17.62
C PRO A 53 -8.68 -0.05 17.78
N ASP A 54 -8.03 1.09 18.02
CA ASP A 54 -6.59 1.23 18.22
C ASP A 54 -6.02 0.23 19.26
N ALA A 55 -6.69 0.08 20.39
CA ALA A 55 -6.26 -0.87 21.43
C ALA A 55 -6.16 -2.32 20.93
N VAL A 56 -7.02 -2.72 19.97
CA VAL A 56 -6.97 -4.06 19.38
C VAL A 56 -5.80 -4.19 18.43
N VAL A 57 -5.53 -3.16 17.63
CA VAL A 57 -4.38 -3.14 16.71
C VAL A 57 -3.08 -3.29 17.49
N ARG A 58 -2.92 -2.50 18.58
CA ARG A 58 -1.74 -2.57 19.47
C ARG A 58 -1.59 -3.94 20.12
N THR A 59 -2.69 -4.52 20.61
CA THR A 59 -2.64 -5.86 21.20
C THR A 59 -2.21 -6.94 20.21
N LEU A 60 -2.69 -6.88 18.96
CA LEU A 60 -2.40 -7.88 17.95
C LEU A 60 -0.99 -7.76 17.36
N LEU A 61 -0.52 -6.54 17.10
CA LEU A 61 0.82 -6.30 16.56
C LEU A 61 1.92 -6.46 17.63
N GLY A 62 1.59 -6.16 18.92
CA GLY A 62 2.54 -6.24 20.02
C GLY A 62 3.40 -4.99 20.21
N GLU A 63 4.25 -5.02 21.25
CA GLU A 63 5.04 -3.87 21.71
C GLU A 63 6.27 -3.56 20.84
N ASP A 64 6.68 -4.49 19.99
CA ASP A 64 7.82 -4.32 19.08
C ASP A 64 7.54 -3.38 17.90
N TRP A 65 6.31 -2.85 17.83
CA TRP A 65 5.88 -1.97 16.75
C TRP A 65 5.51 -0.58 17.26
N HIS A 66 6.06 0.44 16.61
CA HIS A 66 5.57 1.81 16.70
C HIS A 66 4.37 1.94 15.76
N ILE A 67 3.18 2.19 16.30
CA ILE A 67 1.93 2.12 15.54
C ILE A 67 1.28 3.50 15.46
N LEU A 68 1.11 3.98 14.24
CA LEU A 68 0.21 5.08 13.88
C LEU A 68 -1.04 4.49 13.22
N HIS A 69 -2.19 4.63 13.86
CA HIS A 69 -3.45 4.09 13.36
C HIS A 69 -4.54 5.16 13.38
N THR A 70 -5.37 5.19 12.34
CA THR A 70 -6.55 6.05 12.25
C THR A 70 -7.80 5.19 12.06
N GLU A 71 -8.73 5.28 13.01
CA GLU A 71 -10.04 4.64 12.91
C GLU A 71 -10.98 5.49 12.05
N ALA A 72 -11.93 4.84 11.38
CA ALA A 72 -13.08 5.56 10.84
C ALA A 72 -14.09 5.87 11.95
N GLU A 73 -14.74 7.04 11.91
CA GLU A 73 -15.84 7.38 12.81
C GLU A 73 -16.95 6.32 12.74
N ALA A 74 -17.23 5.81 11.54
CA ALA A 74 -18.15 4.69 11.34
C ALA A 74 -17.50 3.38 11.80
N LYS A 75 -17.90 2.88 12.97
CA LYS A 75 -17.34 1.66 13.57
C LYS A 75 -17.33 0.44 12.64
N GLY A 76 -16.24 -0.29 12.66
CA GLY A 76 -16.06 -1.51 11.84
C GLY A 76 -15.90 -1.23 10.35
N ARG A 77 -15.59 -0.01 9.97
CA ARG A 77 -15.34 0.42 8.60
C ARG A 77 -13.92 0.95 8.45
N ALA A 78 -13.35 0.82 7.24
CA ALA A 78 -12.03 1.34 6.90
C ALA A 78 -10.98 1.13 8.02
N GLY A 79 -10.22 2.16 8.36
CA GLY A 79 -9.09 2.11 9.28
C GLY A 79 -7.81 1.79 8.54
N VAL A 80 -6.80 2.68 8.68
CA VAL A 80 -5.46 2.48 8.11
C VAL A 80 -4.40 2.64 9.19
N ALA A 81 -3.29 1.92 9.03
CA ALA A 81 -2.16 2.03 9.94
C ALA A 81 -0.83 2.00 9.21
N VAL A 82 0.16 2.68 9.81
CA VAL A 82 1.60 2.46 9.60
C VAL A 82 2.15 1.89 10.90
N ALA A 83 2.69 0.69 10.85
CA ALA A 83 3.43 0.07 11.94
C ALA A 83 4.89 -0.11 11.53
N SER A 84 5.84 0.22 12.40
CA SER A 84 7.26 0.16 12.08
C SER A 84 8.12 -0.30 13.24
N ARG A 85 9.26 -0.93 12.94
CA ARG A 85 10.26 -1.34 13.95
C ARG A 85 11.06 -0.15 14.49
N ARG A 86 11.07 0.97 13.79
CA ARG A 86 11.72 2.22 14.19
C ARG A 86 10.67 3.28 14.52
N ALA A 87 10.92 4.11 15.52
CA ALA A 87 10.04 5.23 15.83
C ALA A 87 9.99 6.24 14.66
N PRO A 88 8.79 6.69 14.23
CA PRO A 88 8.69 7.77 13.26
C PRO A 88 9.17 9.09 13.89
N THR A 89 9.75 9.98 13.07
CA THR A 89 10.19 11.32 13.46
C THR A 89 9.05 12.34 13.42
N ALA A 90 8.06 12.13 12.56
CA ALA A 90 6.83 12.91 12.49
C ALA A 90 5.66 12.06 11.98
N THR A 91 4.44 12.47 12.28
CA THR A 91 3.21 11.76 11.85
C THR A 91 2.12 12.73 11.46
N ARG A 92 1.26 12.33 10.51
CA ARG A 92 0.10 13.10 10.03
C ARG A 92 -1.04 12.13 9.71
N THR A 93 -2.29 12.58 9.94
CA THR A 93 -3.49 11.76 9.74
C THR A 93 -4.48 12.37 8.74
N THR A 94 -4.09 13.45 8.07
CA THR A 94 -4.92 14.12 7.05
C THR A 94 -4.28 14.04 5.67
N ILE A 95 -5.12 13.87 4.65
CA ILE A 95 -4.74 13.99 3.24
C ILE A 95 -4.73 15.46 2.77
N GLY A 96 -5.26 16.39 3.61
CA GLY A 96 -5.41 17.82 3.28
C GLY A 96 -6.82 18.22 2.86
N ASP A 97 -7.79 17.31 2.83
CA ASP A 97 -9.23 17.58 2.70
C ASP A 97 -9.94 17.12 3.97
N ALA A 98 -10.43 18.09 4.76
CA ALA A 98 -11.09 17.83 6.05
C ALA A 98 -12.33 16.91 5.96
N TYR A 99 -12.91 16.76 4.78
CA TYR A 99 -14.00 15.81 4.55
C TYR A 99 -13.58 14.36 4.89
N PHE A 100 -12.30 14.04 4.75
CA PHE A 100 -11.76 12.70 4.98
C PHE A 100 -11.07 12.50 6.33
N ASP A 101 -10.93 13.53 7.16
CA ASP A 101 -10.17 13.46 8.42
C ASP A 101 -10.71 12.40 9.40
N THR A 102 -12.02 12.11 9.34
CA THR A 102 -12.67 11.08 10.18
C THR A 102 -12.93 9.76 9.44
N SER A 103 -12.45 9.63 8.21
CA SER A 103 -12.76 8.49 7.34
C SER A 103 -11.89 7.25 7.61
N GLY A 104 -10.75 7.41 8.32
CA GLY A 104 -9.81 6.33 8.59
C GLY A 104 -9.18 5.77 7.30
N ARG A 105 -8.74 6.64 6.37
CA ARG A 105 -8.27 6.23 5.04
C ARG A 105 -6.88 6.73 4.66
N TRP A 106 -6.26 7.56 5.51
CA TRP A 106 -4.96 8.15 5.21
C TRP A 106 -4.17 8.39 6.49
N VAL A 107 -2.92 7.92 6.52
CA VAL A 107 -1.93 8.27 7.55
C VAL A 107 -0.55 8.35 6.93
N GLU A 108 0.29 9.25 7.44
CA GLU A 108 1.67 9.47 7.01
C GLU A 108 2.61 9.38 8.21
N ALA A 109 3.75 8.74 8.01
CA ALA A 109 4.83 8.66 8.99
C ALA A 109 6.17 8.94 8.31
N ASP A 110 6.98 9.81 8.92
CA ASP A 110 8.33 10.14 8.46
C ASP A 110 9.36 9.34 9.26
N PHE A 111 10.37 8.83 8.58
CA PHE A 111 11.46 8.07 9.16
C PHE A 111 12.82 8.65 8.73
N ALA A 112 13.76 8.69 9.66
CA ALA A 112 15.15 8.92 9.31
C ALA A 112 15.73 7.66 8.65
N VAL A 113 16.33 7.82 7.46
CA VAL A 113 17.02 6.77 6.71
C VAL A 113 18.40 7.26 6.29
N ASP A 114 19.25 6.35 5.81
CA ASP A 114 20.53 6.77 5.24
C ASP A 114 20.26 7.62 3.98
N GLY A 115 20.79 8.84 3.99
CA GLY A 115 20.58 9.79 2.89
C GLY A 115 19.39 10.73 3.08
N GLY A 116 18.68 10.72 4.23
CA GLY A 116 17.66 11.74 4.49
C GLY A 116 16.40 11.24 5.19
N THR A 117 15.26 11.68 4.71
CA THR A 117 13.94 11.38 5.24
C THR A 117 13.13 10.52 4.26
N LEU A 118 12.50 9.47 4.78
CA LEU A 118 11.50 8.67 4.07
C LEU A 118 10.11 8.96 4.63
N THR A 119 9.20 9.46 3.80
CA THR A 119 7.77 9.55 4.13
C THR A 119 7.04 8.30 3.63
N VAL A 120 6.38 7.60 4.54
CA VAL A 120 5.56 6.41 4.26
C VAL A 120 4.09 6.73 4.49
N VAL A 121 3.26 6.43 3.52
CA VAL A 121 1.81 6.67 3.58
C VAL A 121 1.07 5.35 3.47
N SER A 122 0.12 5.09 4.38
CA SER A 122 -0.89 4.05 4.21
C SER A 122 -2.20 4.69 3.76
N ALA A 123 -2.66 4.31 2.56
CA ALA A 123 -3.85 4.85 1.91
C ALA A 123 -4.88 3.74 1.63
N TYR A 124 -6.17 4.07 1.84
CA TYR A 124 -7.29 3.20 1.47
C TYR A 124 -8.32 4.00 0.67
N VAL A 125 -8.26 3.89 -0.65
CA VAL A 125 -9.19 4.55 -1.56
C VAL A 125 -10.58 3.86 -1.50
N HIS A 126 -11.65 4.62 -1.64
CA HIS A 126 -13.00 4.09 -1.71
C HIS A 126 -13.14 3.08 -2.86
N SER A 127 -13.85 1.97 -2.64
CA SER A 127 -14.12 1.00 -3.72
C SER A 127 -14.95 1.61 -4.87
N GLY A 128 -15.80 2.58 -4.53
CA GLY A 128 -16.73 3.20 -5.49
C GLY A 128 -17.94 2.31 -5.80
N GLU A 129 -18.95 2.94 -6.39
CA GLU A 129 -20.13 2.28 -6.95
C GLU A 129 -20.75 3.24 -7.95
N VAL A 130 -20.76 2.87 -9.22
CA VAL A 130 -21.17 3.75 -10.33
C VAL A 130 -22.56 4.32 -10.10
N GLY A 131 -22.70 5.64 -10.25
CA GLY A 131 -23.96 6.37 -10.10
C GLY A 131 -24.40 6.57 -8.64
N THR A 132 -23.51 6.42 -7.66
CA THR A 132 -23.80 6.67 -6.25
C THR A 132 -22.78 7.63 -5.62
N GLN A 133 -23.14 8.19 -4.44
CA GLN A 133 -22.25 9.04 -3.63
C GLN A 133 -20.89 8.37 -3.35
N LYS A 134 -20.83 7.03 -3.26
CA LYS A 134 -19.55 6.32 -3.06
C LYS A 134 -18.57 6.52 -4.22
N GLN A 135 -19.08 6.70 -5.44
CA GLN A 135 -18.23 7.00 -6.59
C GLN A 135 -17.76 8.45 -6.55
N ASP A 136 -18.63 9.37 -6.13
CA ASP A 136 -18.27 10.79 -5.99
C ASP A 136 -17.23 10.96 -4.88
N ASP A 137 -17.40 10.29 -3.74
CA ASP A 137 -16.42 10.26 -2.64
C ASP A 137 -15.07 9.69 -3.10
N LYS A 138 -15.09 8.66 -3.96
CA LYS A 138 -13.86 8.11 -4.55
C LYS A 138 -13.13 9.13 -5.41
N TYR A 139 -13.84 9.80 -6.31
CA TYR A 139 -13.22 10.84 -7.15
C TYR A 139 -12.66 11.98 -6.31
N ARG A 140 -13.41 12.46 -5.30
CA ARG A 140 -12.93 13.49 -4.39
C ARG A 140 -11.66 13.06 -3.64
N PHE A 141 -11.58 11.79 -3.21
CA PHE A 141 -10.39 11.26 -2.56
C PHE A 141 -9.19 11.19 -3.52
N LEU A 142 -9.42 10.77 -4.77
CA LEU A 142 -8.39 10.75 -5.81
C LEU A 142 -7.94 12.17 -6.21
N ASP A 143 -8.84 13.17 -6.18
CA ASP A 143 -8.48 14.58 -6.34
C ASP A 143 -7.59 15.08 -5.19
N ALA A 144 -7.93 14.74 -3.95
CA ALA A 144 -7.11 15.05 -2.78
C ALA A 144 -5.72 14.39 -2.88
N MET A 145 -5.64 13.13 -3.34
CA MET A 145 -4.37 12.47 -3.62
C MET A 145 -3.57 13.21 -4.70
N THR A 146 -4.22 13.64 -5.80
CA THR A 146 -3.56 14.41 -6.87
C THR A 146 -2.90 15.68 -6.34
N ALA A 147 -3.56 16.36 -5.40
CA ALA A 147 -3.02 17.57 -4.76
C ALA A 147 -1.91 17.22 -3.73
N ARG A 148 -1.99 16.07 -3.06
CA ARG A 148 -1.06 15.69 -2.00
C ARG A 148 0.26 15.11 -2.52
N LEU A 149 0.23 14.33 -3.59
CA LEU A 149 1.41 13.64 -4.12
C LEU A 149 2.61 14.58 -4.40
N PRO A 150 2.46 15.72 -5.11
CA PRO A 150 3.57 16.66 -5.30
C PRO A 150 4.15 17.20 -3.98
N GLN A 151 3.29 17.45 -2.97
CA GLN A 151 3.74 17.94 -1.67
C GLN A 151 4.57 16.88 -0.92
N LEU A 152 4.23 15.60 -1.05
CA LEU A 152 5.01 14.49 -0.47
C LEU A 152 6.37 14.37 -1.19
N ARG A 153 6.38 14.45 -2.52
CA ARG A 153 7.61 14.41 -3.32
C ARG A 153 8.57 15.53 -2.93
N ASP A 154 8.05 16.73 -2.77
CA ASP A 154 8.87 17.93 -2.52
C ASP A 154 9.22 18.10 -1.02
N GLY A 155 8.51 17.39 -0.13
CA GLY A 155 8.64 17.52 1.32
C GLY A 155 9.61 16.53 1.98
N ALA A 156 10.12 15.52 1.26
CA ALA A 156 11.05 14.51 1.77
C ALA A 156 12.03 14.07 0.67
N ASP A 157 13.17 13.49 1.08
CA ASP A 157 14.13 12.93 0.13
C ASP A 157 13.56 11.71 -0.60
N HIS A 158 12.74 10.93 0.12
CA HIS A 158 12.02 9.76 -0.37
C HIS A 158 10.57 9.78 0.11
N ALA A 159 9.64 9.42 -0.75
CA ALA A 159 8.24 9.22 -0.36
C ALA A 159 7.66 7.99 -1.06
N VAL A 160 6.81 7.25 -0.33
CA VAL A 160 6.03 6.14 -0.89
C VAL A 160 4.60 6.20 -0.37
N VAL A 161 3.64 6.19 -1.29
CA VAL A 161 2.21 6.04 -1.00
C VAL A 161 1.82 4.61 -1.35
N MET A 162 1.34 3.88 -0.36
CA MET A 162 1.00 2.49 -0.55
C MET A 162 -0.35 2.14 0.04
N GLY A 163 -0.95 1.10 -0.48
CA GLY A 163 -2.20 0.54 0.00
C GLY A 163 -3.14 0.09 -1.09
N ASP A 164 -4.37 -0.17 -0.69
CA ASP A 164 -5.47 -0.52 -1.57
C ASP A 164 -6.06 0.75 -2.20
N LEU A 165 -5.67 1.01 -3.43
CA LEU A 165 -6.14 2.18 -4.18
C LEU A 165 -7.41 1.88 -4.99
N ASN A 166 -7.92 0.65 -4.92
CA ASN A 166 -9.20 0.22 -5.52
C ASN A 166 -9.36 0.57 -7.01
N VAL A 167 -8.27 0.65 -7.76
CA VAL A 167 -8.25 0.91 -9.22
C VAL A 167 -7.23 0.00 -9.89
N GLY A 168 -7.63 -0.73 -10.92
CA GLY A 168 -6.71 -1.33 -11.88
C GLY A 168 -6.34 -0.28 -12.94
N HIS A 169 -5.07 0.08 -13.07
CA HIS A 169 -4.63 1.14 -13.97
C HIS A 169 -4.75 0.73 -15.44
N THR A 170 -4.25 -0.44 -15.80
CA THR A 170 -4.20 -0.92 -17.18
C THR A 170 -4.92 -2.26 -17.36
N ARG A 171 -5.04 -2.71 -18.60
CA ARG A 171 -5.57 -4.05 -18.90
C ARG A 171 -4.78 -5.18 -18.23
N LEU A 172 -3.50 -4.97 -17.95
CA LEU A 172 -2.63 -5.95 -17.30
C LEU A 172 -2.98 -6.15 -15.82
N ASP A 173 -3.70 -5.19 -15.23
CA ASP A 173 -4.02 -5.18 -13.80
C ASP A 173 -5.32 -5.93 -13.46
N ILE A 174 -6.07 -6.38 -14.45
CA ILE A 174 -7.33 -7.10 -14.24
C ILE A 174 -7.43 -8.27 -15.21
N ARG A 175 -7.55 -9.50 -14.70
CA ARG A 175 -7.67 -10.71 -15.52
C ARG A 175 -8.81 -10.62 -16.53
N ASN A 176 -9.99 -10.24 -16.09
CA ASN A 176 -11.20 -10.13 -16.90
C ASN A 176 -11.54 -8.67 -17.25
N TRP A 177 -10.54 -7.87 -17.67
CA TRP A 177 -10.66 -6.44 -17.89
C TRP A 177 -11.82 -6.05 -18.83
N LYS A 178 -12.08 -6.83 -19.89
CA LYS A 178 -13.16 -6.54 -20.87
C LYS A 178 -14.55 -6.47 -20.23
N GLY A 179 -14.81 -7.35 -19.24
CA GLY A 179 -16.07 -7.38 -18.51
C GLY A 179 -16.19 -6.32 -17.41
N ASN A 180 -15.12 -5.57 -17.14
CA ASN A 180 -15.04 -4.59 -16.05
C ASN A 180 -14.91 -3.13 -16.54
N LEU A 181 -14.88 -2.87 -17.85
CA LEU A 181 -14.72 -1.52 -18.44
C LEU A 181 -15.73 -0.47 -17.97
N LYS A 182 -16.88 -0.88 -17.45
CA LYS A 182 -17.95 0.01 -16.96
C LYS A 182 -18.21 -0.17 -15.46
N LYS A 183 -17.28 -0.77 -14.73
CA LYS A 183 -17.40 -1.00 -13.29
C LYS A 183 -16.42 -0.12 -12.51
N ALA A 184 -16.83 0.27 -11.31
CA ALA A 184 -15.94 0.92 -10.36
C ALA A 184 -14.68 0.07 -10.15
N GLY A 185 -13.54 0.73 -10.06
CA GLY A 185 -12.22 0.11 -10.03
C GLY A 185 -11.56 -0.03 -11.41
N PHE A 186 -12.30 0.19 -12.52
CA PHE A 186 -11.71 0.16 -13.87
C PHE A 186 -12.35 1.14 -14.86
N LEU A 187 -13.03 2.17 -14.36
CA LEU A 187 -13.59 3.21 -15.21
C LEU A 187 -12.46 4.02 -15.88
N PRO A 188 -12.66 4.52 -17.11
CA PRO A 188 -11.68 5.38 -17.78
C PRO A 188 -11.25 6.59 -16.92
N GLU A 189 -12.20 7.19 -16.21
CA GLU A 189 -11.97 8.35 -15.34
C GLU A 189 -11.08 7.98 -14.13
N GLU A 190 -11.29 6.81 -13.53
CA GLU A 190 -10.45 6.31 -12.42
C GLU A 190 -9.01 6.03 -12.90
N ARG A 191 -8.87 5.42 -14.06
CA ARG A 191 -7.56 5.12 -14.68
C ARG A 191 -6.79 6.38 -15.04
N ALA A 192 -7.49 7.44 -15.49
CA ALA A 192 -6.89 8.73 -15.78
C ALA A 192 -6.27 9.41 -14.54
N TYR A 193 -6.72 9.08 -13.30
CA TYR A 193 -6.01 9.50 -12.10
C TYR A 193 -4.64 8.85 -11.98
N PHE A 194 -4.53 7.57 -12.32
CA PHE A 194 -3.24 6.88 -12.31
C PHE A 194 -2.30 7.41 -13.40
N ASP A 195 -2.81 7.76 -14.59
CA ASP A 195 -2.02 8.45 -15.60
C ASP A 195 -1.42 9.75 -15.04
N ARG A 196 -2.19 10.51 -14.23
CA ARG A 196 -1.69 11.73 -13.56
C ARG A 196 -0.69 11.42 -12.44
N PHE A 197 -0.97 10.42 -11.59
CA PHE A 197 -0.06 10.03 -10.48
C PHE A 197 1.31 9.58 -10.99
N LEU A 198 1.34 8.97 -12.16
CA LEU A 198 2.56 8.44 -12.77
C LEU A 198 3.16 9.36 -13.85
N SER A 199 2.59 10.57 -14.01
CA SER A 199 3.14 11.59 -14.92
C SER A 199 4.39 12.27 -14.33
N ASP A 200 5.17 12.91 -15.20
CA ASP A 200 6.32 13.71 -14.78
C ASP A 200 5.96 14.84 -13.80
N GLU A 201 4.73 15.37 -13.89
CA GLU A 201 4.22 16.42 -13.00
C GLU A 201 4.06 15.92 -11.56
N SER A 202 3.47 14.76 -11.36
CA SER A 202 3.31 14.13 -10.05
C SER A 202 4.62 13.46 -9.59
N GLY A 203 5.33 12.83 -10.51
CA GLY A 203 6.65 12.27 -10.32
C GLY A 203 6.68 10.98 -9.51
N PHE A 204 5.58 10.21 -9.45
CA PHE A 204 5.58 8.91 -8.77
C PHE A 204 5.75 7.76 -9.77
N VAL A 205 6.27 6.64 -9.27
CA VAL A 205 6.53 5.41 -10.03
C VAL A 205 5.80 4.26 -9.34
N ASP A 206 5.09 3.45 -10.10
CA ASP A 206 4.52 2.17 -9.64
C ASP A 206 5.64 1.13 -9.57
N VAL A 207 6.15 0.90 -8.35
CA VAL A 207 7.33 0.04 -8.14
C VAL A 207 7.08 -1.41 -8.53
N ALA A 208 5.91 -1.94 -8.21
CA ALA A 208 5.58 -3.33 -8.55
C ALA A 208 5.50 -3.53 -10.07
N ARG A 209 4.92 -2.57 -10.79
CA ARG A 209 4.87 -2.60 -12.27
C ARG A 209 6.23 -2.38 -12.89
N LEU A 210 7.05 -1.47 -12.33
CA LEU A 210 8.41 -1.23 -12.77
C LEU A 210 9.24 -2.53 -12.78
N LEU A 211 9.18 -3.29 -11.68
CA LEU A 211 9.98 -4.51 -11.51
C LEU A 211 9.36 -5.73 -12.22
N ALA A 212 8.04 -5.82 -12.31
CA ALA A 212 7.36 -6.92 -12.99
C ALA A 212 7.42 -6.79 -14.54
N GLY A 213 7.52 -5.56 -15.05
CA GLY A 213 7.42 -5.29 -16.49
C GLY A 213 6.01 -5.44 -17.05
N GLU A 214 5.88 -5.61 -18.35
CA GLU A 214 4.60 -5.72 -19.07
C GLU A 214 4.02 -7.14 -19.04
N VAL A 215 3.64 -7.62 -17.85
CA VAL A 215 3.00 -8.91 -17.63
C VAL A 215 1.62 -8.75 -17.04
N ASP A 216 0.75 -9.74 -17.23
CA ASP A 216 -0.54 -9.80 -16.53
C ASP A 216 -0.31 -9.91 -15.01
N GLY A 217 -0.97 -9.05 -14.22
CA GLY A 217 -0.72 -8.97 -12.78
C GLY A 217 0.60 -8.22 -12.44
N PRO A 218 1.34 -8.64 -11.41
CA PRO A 218 0.94 -9.62 -10.40
C PRO A 218 -0.30 -9.16 -9.61
N TYR A 219 -1.35 -9.98 -9.61
CA TYR A 219 -2.59 -9.61 -8.93
C TYR A 219 -2.43 -9.60 -7.42
N THR A 220 -3.16 -8.70 -6.75
CA THR A 220 -3.11 -8.52 -5.29
C THR A 220 -4.43 -8.83 -4.61
N TRP A 221 -5.54 -8.88 -5.34
CA TRP A 221 -6.86 -9.15 -4.82
C TRP A 221 -7.62 -10.19 -5.63
N TRP A 222 -8.36 -11.08 -4.94
CA TRP A 222 -9.25 -12.09 -5.53
C TRP A 222 -10.53 -12.19 -4.71
N SER A 223 -11.69 -12.07 -5.37
CA SER A 223 -12.98 -12.23 -4.70
C SER A 223 -13.05 -13.52 -3.85
N TRP A 224 -13.72 -13.43 -2.71
CA TRP A 224 -14.10 -14.62 -1.94
C TRP A 224 -15.10 -15.52 -2.68
N ARG A 225 -15.82 -14.98 -3.66
CA ARG A 225 -16.90 -15.67 -4.39
C ARG A 225 -16.36 -16.37 -5.62
N GLY A 226 -17.04 -17.46 -5.98
CA GLY A 226 -16.64 -18.27 -7.12
C GLY A 226 -15.28 -18.93 -6.87
N GLN A 227 -14.60 -19.31 -7.91
CA GLN A 227 -13.25 -19.86 -7.86
C GLN A 227 -12.21 -18.81 -8.30
N ALA A 228 -12.43 -17.53 -7.92
CA ALA A 228 -11.60 -16.43 -8.41
C ALA A 228 -10.13 -16.61 -8.05
N PHE A 229 -9.85 -17.07 -6.83
CA PHE A 229 -8.47 -17.32 -6.37
C PHE A 229 -7.83 -18.49 -7.12
N ASP A 230 -8.51 -19.62 -7.22
CA ASP A 230 -7.98 -20.83 -7.85
C ASP A 230 -7.79 -20.66 -9.37
N ASN A 231 -8.70 -19.91 -10.03
CA ASN A 231 -8.63 -19.58 -11.46
C ASN A 231 -7.75 -18.36 -11.75
N ASP A 232 -7.10 -17.80 -10.73
CA ASP A 232 -6.30 -16.57 -10.82
C ASP A 232 -7.04 -15.41 -11.51
N THR A 233 -8.35 -15.29 -11.25
CA THR A 233 -9.17 -14.19 -11.74
C THR A 233 -9.04 -12.99 -10.81
N GLY A 234 -7.83 -12.43 -10.79
CA GLY A 234 -7.41 -11.40 -9.85
C GLY A 234 -7.42 -9.98 -10.42
N TRP A 235 -7.25 -9.04 -9.51
CA TRP A 235 -7.05 -7.62 -9.74
C TRP A 235 -5.78 -7.17 -9.02
N ARG A 236 -5.00 -6.30 -9.65
CA ARG A 236 -3.89 -5.58 -9.02
C ARG A 236 -4.39 -4.19 -8.65
N ILE A 237 -4.75 -4.00 -7.40
CA ILE A 237 -5.34 -2.77 -6.86
C ILE A 237 -4.61 -2.26 -5.62
N ASP A 238 -3.63 -3.02 -5.13
CA ASP A 238 -2.70 -2.61 -4.09
C ASP A 238 -1.39 -2.15 -4.75
N TYR A 239 -0.89 -1.01 -4.31
CA TYR A 239 0.24 -0.33 -4.94
C TYR A 239 1.30 0.08 -3.92
N GLN A 240 2.52 0.29 -4.40
CA GLN A 240 3.54 1.13 -3.79
C GLN A 240 3.97 2.14 -4.84
N LEU A 241 3.44 3.37 -4.74
CA LEU A 241 3.80 4.50 -5.59
C LEU A 241 4.93 5.25 -4.91
N ALA A 242 6.12 5.21 -5.46
CA ALA A 242 7.32 5.78 -4.88
C ALA A 242 7.88 6.94 -5.70
N THR A 243 8.56 7.88 -5.04
CA THR A 243 9.37 8.88 -5.74
C THR A 243 10.46 8.22 -6.57
N PRO A 244 10.94 8.84 -7.67
CA PRO A 244 11.89 8.19 -8.60
C PRO A 244 13.16 7.67 -7.94
N ALA A 245 13.74 8.44 -7.01
CA ALA A 245 14.94 8.02 -6.29
C ALA A 245 14.71 6.77 -5.44
N LEU A 246 13.57 6.71 -4.73
CA LEU A 246 13.18 5.54 -3.94
C LEU A 246 12.84 4.34 -4.86
N ALA A 247 12.10 4.57 -5.94
CA ALA A 247 11.78 3.51 -6.90
C ALA A 247 13.04 2.91 -7.54
N GLY A 248 14.05 3.75 -7.82
CA GLY A 248 15.35 3.31 -8.34
C GLY A 248 16.17 2.49 -7.35
N SER A 249 15.90 2.57 -6.04
CA SER A 249 16.54 1.75 -5.00
C SER A 249 15.80 0.42 -4.73
N ALA A 250 14.65 0.18 -5.35
CA ALA A 250 13.89 -1.05 -5.16
C ALA A 250 14.61 -2.23 -5.83
N VAL A 251 14.91 -3.25 -5.04
CA VAL A 251 15.64 -4.46 -5.49
C VAL A 251 14.72 -5.67 -5.66
N SER A 252 13.55 -5.66 -5.03
CA SER A 252 12.53 -6.69 -5.21
C SER A 252 11.13 -6.13 -4.96
N ALA A 253 10.12 -6.67 -5.65
CA ALA A 253 8.71 -6.45 -5.37
C ALA A 253 7.97 -7.80 -5.52
N VAL A 254 7.34 -8.26 -4.46
CA VAL A 254 6.70 -9.57 -4.40
C VAL A 254 5.29 -9.44 -3.86
N VAL A 255 4.33 -10.08 -4.54
CA VAL A 255 3.00 -10.32 -3.99
C VAL A 255 3.02 -11.66 -3.26
N ASP A 256 2.88 -11.64 -1.95
CA ASP A 256 2.88 -12.85 -1.10
C ASP A 256 1.50 -13.55 -1.19
N ARG A 257 1.20 -14.07 -2.38
CA ARG A 257 -0.02 -14.85 -2.60
C ARG A 257 0.01 -16.13 -1.80
N ALA A 258 -1.04 -16.39 -1.02
CA ALA A 258 -1.17 -17.63 -0.27
C ALA A 258 -1.15 -18.84 -1.23
N PRO A 259 -0.63 -20.01 -0.79
CA PRO A 259 -0.54 -21.19 -1.65
C PRO A 259 -1.92 -21.76 -2.04
N SER A 260 -2.96 -21.53 -1.24
CA SER A 260 -4.32 -22.01 -1.51
C SER A 260 -5.39 -21.03 -0.99
N TRP A 261 -6.62 -21.20 -1.46
CA TRP A 261 -7.76 -20.36 -1.05
C TRP A 261 -8.02 -20.38 0.45
N ASP A 262 -7.87 -21.51 1.10
CA ASP A 262 -8.16 -21.74 2.53
C ASP A 262 -7.04 -21.23 3.46
N THR A 263 -5.82 -21.05 2.94
CA THR A 263 -4.68 -20.56 3.72
C THR A 263 -4.51 -19.04 3.66
N ARG A 264 -5.30 -18.33 2.86
CA ARG A 264 -5.23 -16.87 2.79
C ARG A 264 -5.88 -16.21 4.00
N PHE A 265 -5.22 -15.26 4.60
CA PHE A 265 -5.75 -14.53 5.75
C PHE A 265 -6.63 -13.33 5.34
N SER A 266 -6.52 -12.86 4.10
CA SER A 266 -7.34 -11.79 3.50
C SER A 266 -7.74 -12.16 2.07
N ASP A 267 -8.67 -11.43 1.45
CA ASP A 267 -8.91 -11.47 0.01
C ASP A 267 -7.86 -10.67 -0.78
N HIS A 268 -7.04 -9.88 -0.09
CA HIS A 268 -5.82 -9.31 -0.63
C HIS A 268 -4.59 -10.13 -0.22
N ALA A 269 -3.57 -10.10 -1.05
CA ALA A 269 -2.24 -10.60 -0.72
C ALA A 269 -1.29 -9.43 -0.41
N PRO A 270 -0.37 -9.56 0.55
CA PRO A 270 0.61 -8.53 0.84
C PRO A 270 1.48 -8.20 -0.37
N LEU A 271 1.67 -6.91 -0.64
CA LEU A 271 2.69 -6.42 -1.56
C LEU A 271 3.92 -6.00 -0.75
N VAL A 272 5.03 -6.71 -0.93
CA VAL A 272 6.28 -6.51 -0.19
C VAL A 272 7.35 -6.01 -1.15
N VAL A 273 8.01 -4.91 -0.80
CA VAL A 273 9.11 -4.32 -1.57
C VAL A 273 10.33 -4.16 -0.69
N ASP A 274 11.49 -4.50 -1.21
CA ASP A 274 12.79 -4.28 -0.59
C ASP A 274 13.48 -3.09 -1.24
N TYR A 275 13.82 -2.07 -0.45
CA TYR A 275 14.51 -0.86 -0.89
C TYR A 275 15.93 -0.82 -0.33
N GLN A 276 16.92 -0.55 -1.18
CA GLN A 276 18.32 -0.41 -0.79
C GLN A 276 18.62 1.08 -0.48
N ILE A 277 18.24 1.53 0.71
CA ILE A 277 18.42 2.92 1.21
C ILE A 277 18.97 2.93 2.61
#